data_ac95f96d45a28eeea9c13628962daaeb
#
_entry.id   ac95f96d45a28eeea9c13628962daaeb
#
_cell.length_a   1.000
_cell.length_b   1.000
_cell.length_c   1.000
_cell.angle_alpha   90.00
_cell.angle_beta   90.00
_cell.angle_gamma   90.00
#
_symmetry.space_group_name_H-M   'P 1'
#
loop_
_entity.id
_entity.type
_entity.pdbx_description
1 polymer ?
#
loop_
_entity_poly.entity_id
_entity_poly.type
_entity_poly.pdbx_seq_one_letter_code
_entity_poly.pdbx_strand_id
1 'polypeptide(L)'
;MKKIILILALILVMLTGCSGSKQQQIQTAAPTQELGTLITLPAPEPTAAPTTAPAPVYDPIVITKHPSSETVPAGGRTWFIAKAENATQITWEFFSPDGTDYSLQQAMSAHPGLVLEELPEDTLGLRKIPASFSGWSARARYDGPGGTVVTDRAEITVLDPYSEIIELYRSVRRSGSGNIEKGISELVNSDDFLGYTMADLDGNGVEELILASDNGGNYPNVIYEIYTLQNGTAVSVTRSAARQRYYMMGDGRFLMEGSSGAMYAHWITYNFSGASLSVQEQIWTSEEPHDMADFAPYYYYATAFGEGDPLVYDEASRTIDNWERSVILPSLTAIS
;
A
#
# COMPACT_ATOMS: atom_id res chain seq x y z
N MET A 1 -26.53 24.91 -13.80
CA MET A 1 -25.93 26.23 -13.99
C MET A 1 -25.17 26.59 -12.73
N LYS A 2 -23.85 26.50 -12.75
CA LYS A 2 -22.81 27.32 -12.10
C LYS A 2 -21.47 26.60 -12.30
N LYS A 3 -20.72 27.11 -13.26
CA LYS A 3 -19.32 26.71 -13.55
C LYS A 3 -18.43 27.29 -12.47
N ILE A 4 -17.57 26.47 -11.87
CA ILE A 4 -16.45 26.91 -11.07
C ILE A 4 -15.19 26.63 -11.87
N ILE A 5 -14.54 27.73 -12.29
CA ILE A 5 -13.26 27.77 -12.98
C ILE A 5 -12.17 27.72 -11.91
N LEU A 6 -11.30 26.69 -11.96
CA LEU A 6 -10.11 26.61 -11.12
C LEU A 6 -8.94 27.20 -11.90
N ILE A 7 -8.39 28.31 -11.41
CA ILE A 7 -7.22 28.99 -11.97
C ILE A 7 -5.97 28.33 -11.40
N LEU A 8 -5.16 27.77 -12.30
CA LEU A 8 -3.83 27.25 -12.01
C LEU A 8 -2.82 28.41 -12.11
N ALA A 9 -2.23 28.83 -11.00
CA ALA A 9 -1.13 29.81 -10.99
C ALA A 9 0.20 29.08 -11.13
N LEU A 10 0.83 29.23 -12.29
CA LEU A 10 2.18 28.77 -12.61
C LEU A 10 3.16 29.83 -12.15
N ILE A 11 4.00 29.57 -11.14
CA ILE A 11 5.13 30.42 -10.76
C ILE A 11 6.40 29.86 -11.41
N LEU A 12 6.87 30.58 -12.44
CA LEU A 12 8.15 30.35 -13.11
C LEU A 12 9.20 31.25 -12.44
N VAL A 13 10.17 30.68 -11.73
CA VAL A 13 11.34 31.40 -11.21
C VAL A 13 12.48 31.23 -12.22
N MET A 14 12.81 32.33 -12.91
CA MET A 14 14.00 32.43 -13.76
C MET A 14 15.21 32.81 -12.91
N LEU A 15 16.21 31.96 -12.92
CA LEU A 15 17.57 32.23 -12.50
C LEU A 15 18.33 32.85 -13.67
N THR A 16 18.80 34.09 -13.53
CA THR A 16 19.89 34.64 -14.36
C THR A 16 20.95 35.19 -13.43
N GLY A 17 22.16 34.67 -13.62
CA GLY A 17 23.39 35.09 -12.96
C GLY A 17 24.03 36.30 -13.62
N CYS A 18 25.03 36.78 -13.00
CA CYS A 18 26.35 37.25 -13.45
C CYS A 18 26.91 38.32 -12.55
N SER A 19 27.94 37.99 -11.88
CA SER A 19 29.30 38.54 -11.83
C SER A 19 29.49 40.08 -11.97
N GLY A 20 30.28 40.63 -11.03
CA GLY A 20 30.85 41.96 -11.18
C GLY A 20 31.60 42.45 -9.93
N SER A 21 32.83 41.97 -9.76
CA SER A 21 33.81 42.53 -8.82
C SER A 21 34.16 43.95 -9.20
N LYS A 22 34.11 44.87 -8.25
CA LYS A 22 34.93 46.14 -8.31
C LYS A 22 35.52 46.39 -6.93
N GLN A 23 36.83 46.18 -6.85
CA GLN A 23 37.69 46.73 -5.81
C GLN A 23 37.75 48.28 -5.97
N GLN A 24 37.44 48.98 -4.91
CA GLN A 24 37.75 50.42 -4.79
C GLN A 24 38.89 50.57 -3.81
N GLN A 25 40.09 50.92 -4.34
CA GLN A 25 41.20 51.39 -3.55
C GLN A 25 40.90 52.82 -3.07
N ILE A 26 40.99 53.04 -1.76
CA ILE A 26 41.02 54.39 -1.18
C ILE A 26 42.46 54.66 -0.78
N GLN A 27 43.06 55.64 -1.42
CA GLN A 27 44.35 56.23 -1.08
C GLN A 27 44.21 57.04 0.19
N THR A 28 45.05 56.71 1.17
CA THR A 28 45.14 57.43 2.44
C THR A 28 46.27 58.51 2.31
N ALA A 29 45.89 59.71 2.50
CA ALA A 29 46.86 60.79 2.72
C ALA A 29 47.23 60.86 4.20
N ALA A 30 48.51 60.90 4.53
CA ALA A 30 49.01 61.02 5.89
C ALA A 30 48.98 62.46 6.37
N PRO A 31 48.53 62.79 7.55
CA PRO A 31 48.79 64.04 8.20
C PRO A 31 50.03 63.97 9.08
N THR A 32 50.84 65.04 9.04
CA THR A 32 52.04 65.28 9.81
C THR A 32 51.74 65.39 11.31
N GLN A 33 52.51 64.72 12.13
CA GLN A 33 52.39 64.74 13.59
C GLN A 33 53.15 65.93 14.19
N GLU A 34 52.46 66.68 15.03
CA GLU A 34 53.07 67.49 16.05
C GLU A 34 53.40 66.68 17.32
N LEU A 35 54.59 66.88 17.86
CA LEU A 35 55.17 66.23 19.02
C LEU A 35 54.54 66.73 20.32
N GLY A 36 53.52 66.07 20.86
CA GLY A 36 52.88 66.38 22.13
C GLY A 36 53.46 65.58 23.27
N THR A 37 53.69 66.20 24.36
CA THR A 37 54.32 65.77 25.63
C THR A 37 53.73 64.41 26.13
N LEU A 38 54.65 63.47 26.44
CA LEU A 38 54.29 62.19 27.06
C LEU A 38 53.70 62.43 28.44
N ILE A 39 52.40 62.18 28.58
CA ILE A 39 51.74 61.95 29.91
C ILE A 39 51.79 60.49 30.15
N THR A 40 52.52 60.02 31.16
CA THR A 40 52.59 58.66 31.65
C THR A 40 51.28 58.36 32.37
N LEU A 41 50.37 57.66 31.75
CA LEU A 41 49.19 57.10 32.38
C LEU A 41 49.62 55.92 33.30
N PRO A 42 49.06 55.76 34.50
CA PRO A 42 49.32 54.58 35.31
C PRO A 42 48.81 53.33 34.59
N ALA A 43 49.59 52.25 34.69
CA ALA A 43 49.25 50.99 34.07
C ALA A 43 47.83 50.52 34.53
N PRO A 44 47.01 50.07 33.65
CA PRO A 44 45.71 49.54 34.03
C PRO A 44 45.92 48.34 34.94
N GLU A 45 45.22 48.35 36.07
CA GLU A 45 45.12 47.18 36.95
C GLU A 45 44.67 45.92 36.13
N PRO A 46 45.26 44.75 36.37
CA PRO A 46 44.86 43.56 35.65
C PRO A 46 43.37 43.29 35.94
N THR A 47 42.53 43.53 34.94
CA THR A 47 41.12 43.13 34.99
C THR A 47 41.09 41.61 35.19
N ALA A 48 40.53 41.15 36.31
CA ALA A 48 40.33 39.76 36.58
C ALA A 48 39.60 39.11 35.36
N ALA A 49 40.18 38.04 34.81
CA ALA A 49 39.53 37.29 33.74
C ALA A 49 38.13 36.89 34.18
N PRO A 50 37.11 37.02 33.28
CA PRO A 50 35.76 36.57 33.65
C PRO A 50 35.81 35.08 34.05
N THR A 51 35.44 34.79 35.29
CA THR A 51 35.29 33.44 35.77
C THR A 51 34.12 32.83 34.99
N THR A 52 34.41 31.98 34.01
CA THR A 52 33.36 31.22 33.31
C THR A 52 32.64 30.36 34.34
N ALA A 53 31.34 30.54 34.48
CA ALA A 53 30.53 29.67 35.32
C ALA A 53 30.71 28.21 34.85
N PRO A 54 30.82 27.26 35.78
CA PRO A 54 30.93 25.85 35.40
C PRO A 54 29.75 25.48 34.51
N ALA A 55 30.03 24.73 33.45
CA ALA A 55 28.99 24.24 32.53
C ALA A 55 27.97 23.40 33.34
N PRO A 56 26.68 23.53 33.06
CA PRO A 56 25.67 22.73 33.76
C PRO A 56 25.95 21.24 33.57
N VAL A 57 25.92 20.49 34.63
CA VAL A 57 26.03 19.02 34.62
C VAL A 57 24.62 18.47 34.48
N TYR A 58 24.37 17.69 33.46
CA TYR A 58 23.10 17.02 33.22
C TYR A 58 23.22 15.54 33.53
N ASP A 59 22.16 14.95 34.10
CA ASP A 59 22.09 13.50 34.27
C ASP A 59 22.10 12.79 32.90
N PRO A 60 22.81 11.66 32.77
CA PRO A 60 22.85 10.91 31.55
C PRO A 60 21.49 10.34 31.20
N ILE A 61 21.18 10.23 29.91
CA ILE A 61 19.99 9.53 29.42
C ILE A 61 20.19 8.02 29.62
N VAL A 62 19.21 7.36 30.26
CA VAL A 62 19.25 5.93 30.57
C VAL A 62 18.05 5.25 29.91
N ILE A 63 18.30 4.30 28.99
CA ILE A 63 17.25 3.48 28.39
C ILE A 63 16.76 2.49 29.46
N THR A 64 15.46 2.52 29.73
CA THR A 64 14.80 1.63 30.72
C THR A 64 13.98 0.53 30.03
N LYS A 65 13.66 0.71 28.74
CA LYS A 65 12.98 -0.32 27.94
C LYS A 65 13.40 -0.22 26.48
N HIS A 66 13.84 -1.35 25.91
CA HIS A 66 14.05 -1.54 24.48
C HIS A 66 12.76 -2.03 23.81
N PRO A 67 12.49 -1.70 22.55
CA PRO A 67 11.40 -2.32 21.80
C PRO A 67 11.70 -3.81 21.54
N SER A 68 10.66 -4.62 21.42
CA SER A 68 10.76 -6.05 21.12
C SER A 68 10.45 -6.30 19.66
N SER A 69 11.13 -7.28 19.04
CA SER A 69 10.78 -7.77 17.71
C SER A 69 9.39 -8.43 17.70
N GLU A 70 8.67 -8.23 16.60
CA GLU A 70 7.28 -8.64 16.48
C GLU A 70 7.06 -9.46 15.20
N THR A 71 6.14 -10.41 15.28
CA THR A 71 5.68 -11.20 14.14
C THR A 71 4.19 -10.93 13.93
N VAL A 72 3.82 -10.46 12.75
CA VAL A 72 2.45 -10.04 12.42
C VAL A 72 2.02 -10.62 11.07
N PRO A 73 0.72 -10.86 10.85
CA PRO A 73 0.22 -11.17 9.52
C PRO A 73 0.26 -9.93 8.61
N ALA A 74 0.35 -10.12 7.30
CA ALA A 74 0.17 -9.06 6.32
C ALA A 74 -1.19 -8.37 6.54
N GLY A 75 -1.25 -7.03 6.38
CA GLY A 75 -2.41 -6.22 6.74
C GLY A 75 -2.64 -6.06 8.25
N GLY A 76 -1.81 -6.68 9.09
CA GLY A 76 -1.91 -6.63 10.55
C GLY A 76 -1.44 -5.32 11.17
N ARG A 77 -1.32 -5.33 12.51
CA ARG A 77 -0.86 -4.20 13.32
C ARG A 77 0.11 -4.63 14.41
N THR A 78 0.98 -3.72 14.83
CA THR A 78 1.87 -3.92 15.98
C THR A 78 2.21 -2.61 16.66
N TRP A 79 2.83 -2.71 17.85
CA TRP A 79 3.31 -1.58 18.64
C TRP A 79 4.70 -1.85 19.18
N PHE A 80 5.61 -0.90 18.98
CA PHE A 80 6.92 -0.89 19.61
C PHE A 80 6.90 0.11 20.76
N ILE A 81 7.33 -0.33 21.93
CA ILE A 81 7.38 0.51 23.13
C ILE A 81 8.83 0.62 23.55
N ALA A 82 9.33 1.85 23.69
CA ALA A 82 10.65 2.15 24.21
C ALA A 82 10.52 3.16 25.37
N LYS A 83 11.44 3.13 26.33
CA LYS A 83 11.44 4.11 27.45
C LYS A 83 12.86 4.50 27.80
N ALA A 84 13.04 5.76 28.17
CA ALA A 84 14.27 6.29 28.73
C ALA A 84 13.98 7.34 29.79
N GLU A 85 14.90 7.50 30.73
CA GLU A 85 14.91 8.57 31.72
C GLU A 85 15.86 9.70 31.29
N ASN A 86 15.60 10.93 31.73
CA ASN A 86 16.39 12.14 31.45
C ASN A 86 16.44 12.55 29.97
N ALA A 87 15.60 11.99 29.13
CA ALA A 87 15.40 12.41 27.75
C ALA A 87 14.34 13.50 27.64
N THR A 88 14.49 14.39 26.65
CA THR A 88 13.51 15.45 26.36
C THR A 88 12.84 15.27 25.01
N GLN A 89 13.36 14.38 24.16
CA GLN A 89 12.83 14.11 22.84
C GLN A 89 13.04 12.64 22.47
N ILE A 90 12.09 12.06 21.77
CA ILE A 90 12.17 10.74 21.14
C ILE A 90 11.92 10.85 19.63
N THR A 91 12.66 10.07 18.85
CA THR A 91 12.48 9.93 17.40
C THR A 91 12.56 8.46 17.06
N TRP A 92 11.61 7.96 16.26
CA TRP A 92 11.66 6.59 15.73
C TRP A 92 12.38 6.58 14.39
N GLU A 93 13.34 5.67 14.27
CA GLU A 93 14.17 5.44 13.09
C GLU A 93 13.86 4.05 12.53
N PHE A 94 13.79 3.92 11.21
CA PHE A 94 13.54 2.66 10.51
C PHE A 94 14.76 2.21 9.72
N PHE A 95 14.88 0.92 9.55
CA PHE A 95 15.96 0.30 8.77
C PHE A 95 15.36 -0.78 7.87
N SER A 96 15.68 -0.71 6.58
CA SER A 96 15.35 -1.78 5.64
C SER A 96 16.18 -3.05 5.93
N PRO A 97 15.82 -4.20 5.33
CA PRO A 97 16.55 -5.46 5.53
C PRO A 97 18.01 -5.40 5.16
N ASP A 98 18.41 -4.53 4.22
CA ASP A 98 19.82 -4.29 3.84
C ASP A 98 20.57 -3.35 4.80
N GLY A 99 19.88 -2.83 5.82
CA GLY A 99 20.43 -1.94 6.84
C GLY A 99 20.40 -0.46 6.49
N THR A 100 19.82 -0.07 5.34
CA THR A 100 19.65 1.34 4.97
C THR A 100 18.72 2.06 5.94
N ASP A 101 19.09 3.27 6.29
CA ASP A 101 18.42 4.12 7.27
C ASP A 101 17.28 4.93 6.61
N TYR A 102 16.12 4.94 7.23
CA TYR A 102 14.94 5.66 6.76
C TYR A 102 14.30 6.47 7.89
N SER A 103 13.91 7.69 7.59
CA SER A 103 12.95 8.39 8.44
C SER A 103 11.58 7.72 8.35
N LEU A 104 10.73 7.96 9.36
CA LEU A 104 9.35 7.47 9.36
C LEU A 104 8.60 7.80 8.05
N GLN A 105 8.72 9.06 7.57
CA GLN A 105 8.05 9.49 6.35
C GLN A 105 8.57 8.77 5.09
N GLN A 106 9.88 8.50 5.02
CA GLN A 106 10.46 7.74 3.90
C GLN A 106 9.99 6.29 3.92
N ALA A 107 9.93 5.64 5.11
CA ALA A 107 9.42 4.28 5.25
C ALA A 107 7.95 4.19 4.80
N MET A 108 7.09 5.13 5.23
CA MET A 108 5.70 5.21 4.79
C MET A 108 5.56 5.47 3.28
N SER A 109 6.44 6.30 2.70
CA SER A 109 6.43 6.55 1.25
C SER A 109 6.85 5.34 0.43
N ALA A 110 7.76 4.52 0.97
CA ALA A 110 8.18 3.26 0.34
C ALA A 110 7.08 2.17 0.45
N HIS A 111 6.15 2.30 1.41
CA HIS A 111 5.07 1.36 1.67
C HIS A 111 3.72 2.11 1.79
N PRO A 112 3.09 2.51 0.67
CA PRO A 112 1.91 3.39 0.67
C PRO A 112 0.69 2.87 1.44
N GLY A 113 0.62 1.56 1.70
CA GLY A 113 -0.44 0.95 2.51
C GLY A 113 -0.21 1.05 4.02
N LEU A 114 1.03 1.31 4.46
CA LEU A 114 1.37 1.37 5.88
C LEU A 114 0.72 2.59 6.54
N VAL A 115 0.11 2.38 7.69
CA VAL A 115 -0.54 3.46 8.46
C VAL A 115 0.08 3.58 9.83
N LEU A 116 0.44 4.80 10.21
CA LEU A 116 0.89 5.14 11.55
C LEU A 116 -0.32 5.38 12.47
N GLU A 117 -0.28 4.83 13.69
CA GLU A 117 -1.27 5.15 14.72
C GLU A 117 -0.77 6.32 15.57
N GLU A 118 -1.68 7.25 15.89
CA GLU A 118 -1.42 8.32 16.85
C GLU A 118 -1.44 7.76 18.27
N LEU A 119 -0.26 7.57 18.86
CA LEU A 119 -0.03 7.02 20.18
C LEU A 119 0.92 7.93 20.98
N PRO A 120 1.09 7.74 22.30
CA PRO A 120 2.13 8.43 23.06
C PRO A 120 3.49 8.29 22.40
N GLU A 121 4.34 9.32 22.51
CA GLU A 121 5.64 9.40 21.82
C GLU A 121 6.57 8.22 22.09
N ASP A 122 6.46 7.56 23.25
CA ASP A 122 7.22 6.37 23.64
C ASP A 122 6.72 5.08 22.96
N THR A 123 5.67 5.17 22.15
CA THR A 123 5.03 4.05 21.47
C THR A 123 4.88 4.33 19.97
N LEU A 124 5.49 3.49 19.14
CA LEU A 124 5.30 3.48 17.70
C LEU A 124 4.24 2.44 17.34
N GLY A 125 3.07 2.87 16.88
CA GLY A 125 2.01 2.01 16.40
C GLY A 125 1.98 1.95 14.88
N LEU A 126 1.97 0.75 14.33
CA LEU A 126 1.87 0.48 12.90
C LEU A 126 0.66 -0.40 12.63
N ARG A 127 -0.11 -0.09 11.59
CA ARG A 127 -1.22 -0.92 11.09
C ARG A 127 -1.23 -0.97 9.58
N LYS A 128 -1.99 -1.93 9.03
CA LYS A 128 -2.01 -2.24 7.61
C LYS A 128 -0.60 -2.55 7.09
N ILE A 129 0.15 -3.33 7.86
CA ILE A 129 1.56 -3.64 7.58
C ILE A 129 1.64 -4.56 6.36
N PRO A 130 2.16 -4.10 5.20
CA PRO A 130 2.21 -4.93 4.00
C PRO A 130 3.26 -6.04 4.13
N ALA A 131 3.11 -7.13 3.38
CA ALA A 131 4.08 -8.23 3.34
C ALA A 131 5.50 -7.75 2.98
N SER A 132 5.62 -6.72 2.13
CA SER A 132 6.88 -6.09 1.75
C SER A 132 7.63 -5.39 2.89
N PHE A 133 6.99 -5.23 4.07
CA PHE A 133 7.60 -4.66 5.26
C PHE A 133 8.31 -5.72 6.12
N SER A 134 8.31 -6.98 5.72
CA SER A 134 9.01 -8.06 6.42
C SER A 134 10.53 -7.84 6.39
N GLY A 135 11.19 -8.06 7.54
CA GLY A 135 12.64 -7.83 7.72
C GLY A 135 13.03 -6.38 7.98
N TRP A 136 12.08 -5.43 7.95
CA TRP A 136 12.34 -4.08 8.43
C TRP A 136 12.48 -4.08 9.94
N SER A 137 13.22 -3.10 10.47
CA SER A 137 13.40 -2.91 11.91
C SER A 137 13.24 -1.45 12.31
N ALA A 138 12.85 -1.23 13.57
CA ALA A 138 12.72 0.08 14.15
C ALA A 138 13.53 0.19 15.45
N ARG A 139 14.01 1.40 15.78
CA ARG A 139 14.56 1.75 17.07
C ARG A 139 14.12 3.14 17.50
N ALA A 140 14.15 3.39 18.79
CA ALA A 140 13.96 4.72 19.35
C ALA A 140 15.33 5.40 19.57
N ARG A 141 15.42 6.66 19.17
CA ARG A 141 16.51 7.58 19.47
C ARG A 141 16.00 8.58 20.50
N TYR A 142 16.74 8.74 21.57
CA TYR A 142 16.47 9.67 22.66
C TYR A 142 17.52 10.77 22.68
N ASP A 143 17.08 12.02 22.67
CA ASP A 143 17.91 13.20 22.76
C ASP A 143 17.55 14.02 24.01
N GLY A 144 18.54 14.71 24.58
CA GLY A 144 18.36 15.56 25.74
C GLY A 144 19.65 16.29 26.14
N PRO A 145 19.62 17.10 27.18
CA PRO A 145 20.82 17.81 27.64
C PRO A 145 21.97 16.89 28.05
N GLY A 146 21.67 15.65 28.46
CA GLY A 146 22.66 14.62 28.81
C GLY A 146 23.28 13.90 27.60
N GLY A 147 22.90 14.26 26.38
CA GLY A 147 23.42 13.66 25.11
C GLY A 147 22.36 12.96 24.28
N THR A 148 22.79 11.96 23.51
CA THR A 148 21.93 11.13 22.65
C THR A 148 22.20 9.65 22.95
N VAL A 149 21.14 8.86 23.08
CA VAL A 149 21.22 7.39 23.16
C VAL A 149 20.20 6.75 22.23
N VAL A 150 20.46 5.51 21.81
CA VAL A 150 19.54 4.75 20.93
C VAL A 150 19.26 3.39 21.55
N THR A 151 18.04 2.89 21.33
CA THR A 151 17.66 1.52 21.73
C THR A 151 18.30 0.48 20.78
N ASP A 152 18.20 -0.79 21.15
CA ASP A 152 18.36 -1.89 20.22
C ASP A 152 17.28 -1.78 19.12
N ARG A 153 17.58 -2.41 17.98
CA ARG A 153 16.61 -2.55 16.88
C ARG A 153 15.64 -3.68 17.20
N ALA A 154 14.37 -3.44 16.91
CA ALA A 154 13.32 -4.45 16.95
C ALA A 154 12.87 -4.75 15.51
N GLU A 155 12.94 -6.01 15.11
CA GLU A 155 12.61 -6.47 13.76
C GLU A 155 11.11 -6.77 13.63
N ILE A 156 10.58 -6.54 12.44
CA ILE A 156 9.21 -6.88 12.05
C ILE A 156 9.27 -8.05 11.08
N THR A 157 8.76 -9.19 11.49
CA THR A 157 8.53 -10.33 10.60
C THR A 157 7.07 -10.31 10.16
N VAL A 158 6.83 -10.15 8.86
CA VAL A 158 5.47 -10.20 8.32
C VAL A 158 5.24 -11.57 7.71
N LEU A 159 4.24 -12.28 8.27
CA LEU A 159 3.81 -13.56 7.70
C LEU A 159 3.01 -13.27 6.43
N ASP A 160 3.44 -13.87 5.34
CA ASP A 160 2.72 -13.85 4.07
C ASP A 160 1.93 -15.16 3.89
N PRO A 161 0.66 -15.18 4.30
CA PRO A 161 -0.17 -16.39 4.20
C PRO A 161 -0.52 -16.75 2.75
N TYR A 162 -0.23 -15.89 1.78
CA TYR A 162 -0.47 -16.16 0.37
C TYR A 162 0.69 -16.91 -0.30
N SER A 163 1.88 -16.90 0.28
CA SER A 163 3.05 -17.59 -0.28
C SER A 163 2.80 -19.08 -0.45
N GLU A 164 2.15 -19.72 0.52
CA GLU A 164 1.80 -21.16 0.45
C GLU A 164 0.79 -21.44 -0.67
N ILE A 165 -0.15 -20.52 -0.89
CA ILE A 165 -1.15 -20.64 -1.96
C ILE A 165 -0.48 -20.50 -3.32
N ILE A 166 0.38 -19.48 -3.49
CA ILE A 166 1.15 -19.27 -4.73
C ILE A 166 2.01 -20.51 -5.04
N GLU A 167 2.71 -21.06 -4.05
CA GLU A 167 3.49 -22.29 -4.21
C GLU A 167 2.61 -23.50 -4.54
N LEU A 168 1.42 -23.61 -3.96
CA LEU A 168 0.46 -24.66 -4.29
C LEU A 168 0.07 -24.58 -5.76
N TYR A 169 -0.31 -23.40 -6.27
CA TYR A 169 -0.64 -23.20 -7.68
C TYR A 169 0.56 -23.51 -8.59
N ARG A 170 1.76 -23.08 -8.22
CA ARG A 170 3.01 -23.39 -8.94
C ARG A 170 3.27 -24.90 -8.99
N SER A 171 3.08 -25.60 -7.88
CA SER A 171 3.29 -27.05 -7.80
C SER A 171 2.31 -27.82 -8.67
N VAL A 172 1.04 -27.40 -8.71
CA VAL A 172 0.01 -28.02 -9.55
C VAL A 172 0.28 -27.80 -11.02
N ARG A 173 0.69 -26.59 -11.41
CA ARG A 173 1.13 -26.28 -12.80
C ARG A 173 2.25 -27.22 -13.24
N ARG A 174 3.28 -27.38 -12.42
CA ARG A 174 4.43 -28.26 -12.70
C ARG A 174 4.04 -29.75 -12.80
N SER A 175 3.09 -30.20 -12.00
CA SER A 175 2.66 -31.60 -11.98
C SER A 175 1.61 -31.96 -13.02
N GLY A 176 0.86 -30.96 -13.52
CA GLY A 176 -0.22 -31.17 -14.48
C GLY A 176 -1.43 -31.93 -13.94
N SER A 177 -1.57 -32.11 -12.62
CA SER A 177 -2.62 -32.97 -12.03
C SER A 177 -3.08 -32.52 -10.64
N GLY A 178 -4.28 -32.92 -10.24
CA GLY A 178 -4.73 -32.94 -8.86
C GLY A 178 -5.24 -31.63 -8.26
N ASN A 179 -5.71 -30.70 -9.09
CA ASN A 179 -6.17 -29.38 -8.65
C ASN A 179 -7.49 -29.41 -7.85
N ILE A 180 -8.49 -30.21 -8.25
CA ILE A 180 -9.78 -30.30 -7.53
C ILE A 180 -9.58 -30.89 -6.14
N GLU A 181 -8.77 -31.96 -6.03
CA GLU A 181 -8.45 -32.60 -4.74
C GLU A 181 -7.70 -31.66 -3.80
N LYS A 182 -6.95 -30.70 -4.35
CA LYS A 182 -6.22 -29.68 -3.58
C LYS A 182 -7.06 -28.46 -3.21
N GLY A 183 -8.33 -28.42 -3.64
CA GLY A 183 -9.22 -27.30 -3.33
C GLY A 183 -8.85 -26.01 -4.05
N ILE A 184 -8.34 -26.07 -5.27
CA ILE A 184 -8.02 -24.92 -6.13
C ILE A 184 -8.81 -24.99 -7.44
N SER A 185 -8.80 -23.88 -8.21
CA SER A 185 -9.53 -23.83 -9.49
C SER A 185 -9.11 -24.95 -10.44
N GLU A 186 -10.09 -25.63 -11.03
CA GLU A 186 -9.87 -26.66 -12.06
C GLU A 186 -9.26 -26.07 -13.33
N LEU A 187 -9.38 -24.75 -13.55
CA LEU A 187 -8.86 -24.05 -14.72
C LEU A 187 -7.34 -23.83 -14.68
N VAL A 188 -6.69 -24.13 -13.56
CA VAL A 188 -5.24 -23.84 -13.36
C VAL A 188 -4.34 -24.42 -14.45
N ASN A 189 -4.72 -25.55 -15.07
CA ASN A 189 -3.98 -26.21 -16.15
C ASN A 189 -4.62 -26.00 -17.53
N SER A 190 -5.68 -25.21 -17.62
CA SER A 190 -6.43 -25.01 -18.88
C SER A 190 -5.86 -23.92 -19.76
N ASP A 191 -4.91 -23.13 -19.24
CA ASP A 191 -4.30 -21.99 -19.89
C ASP A 191 -2.77 -22.05 -19.87
N ASP A 192 -2.13 -21.45 -20.87
CA ASP A 192 -0.67 -21.40 -20.96
C ASP A 192 -0.06 -20.44 -19.93
N PHE A 193 -0.81 -19.42 -19.54
CA PHE A 193 -0.38 -18.42 -18.57
C PHE A 193 -1.21 -18.49 -17.28
N LEU A 194 -0.50 -18.43 -16.16
CA LEU A 194 -1.05 -18.20 -14.84
C LEU A 194 -0.20 -17.14 -14.15
N GLY A 195 -0.84 -16.12 -13.61
CA GLY A 195 -0.19 -15.09 -12.84
C GLY A 195 -0.99 -14.73 -11.59
N TYR A 196 -0.42 -13.87 -10.78
CA TYR A 196 -1.08 -13.31 -9.61
C TYR A 196 -0.79 -11.82 -9.46
N THR A 197 -1.65 -11.16 -8.75
CA THR A 197 -1.45 -9.79 -8.25
C THR A 197 -2.02 -9.64 -6.86
N MET A 198 -1.58 -8.59 -6.17
CA MET A 198 -2.09 -8.20 -4.86
C MET A 198 -2.78 -6.84 -5.01
N ALA A 199 -3.98 -6.70 -4.47
CA ALA A 199 -4.74 -5.45 -4.49
C ALA A 199 -5.71 -5.38 -3.31
N ASP A 200 -5.83 -4.22 -2.68
CA ASP A 200 -6.88 -3.92 -1.69
C ASP A 200 -8.18 -3.59 -2.44
N LEU A 201 -9.01 -4.61 -2.65
CA LEU A 201 -10.19 -4.55 -3.52
C LEU A 201 -11.35 -3.76 -2.93
N ASP A 202 -11.47 -3.63 -1.60
CA ASP A 202 -12.56 -2.94 -0.93
C ASP A 202 -12.10 -1.74 -0.06
N GLY A 203 -10.82 -1.40 -0.09
CA GLY A 203 -10.26 -0.27 0.64
C GLY A 203 -10.14 -0.50 2.15
N ASN A 204 -10.22 -1.76 2.61
CA ASN A 204 -10.13 -2.09 4.03
C ASN A 204 -8.69 -2.13 4.56
N GLY A 205 -7.70 -2.11 3.65
CA GLY A 205 -6.27 -2.14 3.91
C GLY A 205 -5.67 -3.54 4.02
N VAL A 206 -6.44 -4.54 3.67
CA VAL A 206 -5.97 -5.90 3.43
C VAL A 206 -5.84 -6.06 1.92
N GLU A 207 -4.68 -6.48 1.43
CA GLU A 207 -4.52 -6.81 0.02
C GLU A 207 -5.04 -8.24 -0.23
N GLU A 208 -5.91 -8.39 -1.22
CA GLU A 208 -6.37 -9.69 -1.71
C GLU A 208 -5.36 -10.26 -2.70
N LEU A 209 -5.16 -11.58 -2.65
CA LEU A 209 -4.46 -12.32 -3.68
C LEU A 209 -5.44 -12.67 -4.81
N ILE A 210 -5.15 -12.19 -6.01
CA ILE A 210 -5.91 -12.49 -7.23
C ILE A 210 -5.05 -13.37 -8.12
N LEU A 211 -5.52 -14.58 -8.38
CA LEU A 211 -4.91 -15.53 -9.33
C LEU A 211 -5.70 -15.49 -10.63
N ALA A 212 -5.05 -15.24 -11.76
CA ALA A 212 -5.73 -15.03 -13.03
C ALA A 212 -4.91 -15.50 -14.24
N SER A 213 -5.60 -15.70 -15.37
CA SER A 213 -4.98 -15.84 -16.69
C SER A 213 -4.73 -14.46 -17.31
N ASP A 214 -3.83 -14.40 -18.29
CA ASP A 214 -3.69 -13.23 -19.14
C ASP A 214 -4.76 -13.22 -20.28
N ASN A 215 -4.65 -12.25 -21.19
CA ASN A 215 -5.58 -12.10 -22.30
C ASN A 215 -5.28 -12.99 -23.51
N GLY A 216 -4.30 -13.88 -23.44
CA GLY A 216 -3.80 -14.67 -24.58
C GLY A 216 -4.18 -16.15 -24.58
N GLY A 217 -4.84 -16.64 -23.55
CA GLY A 217 -5.12 -18.06 -23.37
C GLY A 217 -6.51 -18.52 -23.82
N ASN A 218 -6.87 -19.74 -23.42
CA ASN A 218 -8.18 -20.33 -23.67
C ASN A 218 -9.30 -19.68 -22.86
N TYR A 219 -8.94 -19.07 -21.75
CA TYR A 219 -9.83 -18.35 -20.84
C TYR A 219 -9.26 -16.96 -20.57
N PRO A 220 -9.30 -16.04 -21.54
CA PRO A 220 -8.69 -14.73 -21.42
C PRO A 220 -9.31 -13.93 -20.28
N ASN A 221 -8.45 -13.29 -19.47
CA ASN A 221 -8.83 -12.42 -18.35
C ASN A 221 -9.64 -13.08 -17.24
N VAL A 222 -9.70 -14.42 -17.20
CA VAL A 222 -10.42 -15.14 -16.14
C VAL A 222 -9.65 -15.07 -14.83
N ILE A 223 -10.32 -14.67 -13.76
CA ILE A 223 -9.85 -14.82 -12.40
C ILE A 223 -10.06 -16.27 -12.00
N TYR A 224 -8.98 -17.00 -11.72
CA TYR A 224 -9.07 -18.37 -11.26
C TYR A 224 -9.60 -18.45 -9.82
N GLU A 225 -9.05 -17.59 -8.94
CA GLU A 225 -9.44 -17.56 -7.55
C GLU A 225 -9.04 -16.23 -6.90
N ILE A 226 -9.81 -15.80 -5.91
CA ILE A 226 -9.49 -14.67 -5.04
C ILE A 226 -9.39 -15.18 -3.62
N TYR A 227 -8.33 -14.77 -2.92
CA TYR A 227 -8.17 -14.99 -1.49
C TYR A 227 -8.07 -13.67 -0.75
N THR A 228 -8.69 -13.60 0.42
CA THR A 228 -8.53 -12.50 1.39
C THR A 228 -8.02 -13.03 2.72
N LEU A 229 -7.62 -12.14 3.63
CA LEU A 229 -7.20 -12.51 4.96
C LEU A 229 -8.33 -12.33 5.98
N GLN A 230 -8.69 -13.41 6.66
CA GLN A 230 -9.52 -13.38 7.85
C GLN A 230 -8.70 -13.81 9.06
N ASN A 231 -8.52 -12.89 10.02
CA ASN A 231 -7.71 -13.15 11.21
C ASN A 231 -6.28 -13.66 10.89
N GLY A 232 -5.69 -13.13 9.82
CA GLY A 232 -4.34 -13.51 9.37
C GLY A 232 -4.25 -14.83 8.60
N THR A 233 -5.39 -15.48 8.31
CA THR A 233 -5.45 -16.72 7.53
C THR A 233 -6.06 -16.42 6.16
N ALA A 234 -5.47 -16.94 5.09
CA ALA A 234 -6.00 -16.82 3.74
C ALA A 234 -7.27 -17.66 3.58
N VAL A 235 -8.34 -17.00 3.09
CA VAL A 235 -9.65 -17.60 2.85
C VAL A 235 -10.04 -17.37 1.40
N SER A 236 -10.45 -18.43 0.69
CA SER A 236 -10.98 -18.33 -0.68
C SER A 236 -12.32 -17.59 -0.68
N VAL A 237 -12.43 -16.54 -1.50
CA VAL A 237 -13.64 -15.74 -1.68
C VAL A 237 -14.48 -16.28 -2.81
N THR A 238 -13.83 -16.55 -3.94
CA THR A 238 -14.48 -17.09 -5.13
C THR A 238 -13.50 -17.93 -5.94
N ARG A 239 -14.04 -18.86 -6.72
CA ARG A 239 -13.26 -19.78 -7.54
C ARG A 239 -13.96 -20.02 -8.87
N SER A 240 -13.23 -19.84 -9.96
CA SER A 240 -13.71 -20.18 -11.31
C SER A 240 -13.64 -21.68 -11.57
N ALA A 241 -14.58 -22.14 -12.38
CA ALA A 241 -14.69 -23.47 -12.94
C ALA A 241 -15.02 -23.38 -14.43
N ALA A 242 -14.98 -24.50 -15.14
CA ALA A 242 -15.21 -24.53 -16.59
C ALA A 242 -16.53 -23.87 -17.04
N ARG A 243 -17.56 -23.96 -16.20
CA ARG A 243 -18.89 -23.39 -16.46
C ARG A 243 -19.30 -22.26 -15.54
N GLN A 244 -18.34 -21.67 -14.80
CA GLN A 244 -18.54 -20.54 -13.92
C GLN A 244 -17.23 -19.75 -13.84
N ARG A 245 -17.17 -18.61 -14.50
CA ARG A 245 -15.95 -17.82 -14.63
C ARG A 245 -16.16 -16.43 -14.08
N TYR A 246 -15.16 -15.93 -13.36
CA TYR A 246 -15.15 -14.60 -12.77
C TYR A 246 -14.17 -13.70 -13.50
N TYR A 247 -14.52 -12.43 -13.63
CA TYR A 247 -13.75 -11.39 -14.28
C TYR A 247 -13.77 -10.13 -13.42
N MET A 248 -12.69 -9.39 -13.44
CA MET A 248 -12.62 -8.08 -12.78
C MET A 248 -13.11 -7.00 -13.75
N MET A 249 -13.92 -6.06 -13.26
CA MET A 249 -14.44 -4.93 -14.03
C MET A 249 -13.69 -3.64 -13.68
N GLY A 250 -13.65 -2.69 -14.63
CA GLY A 250 -12.93 -1.43 -14.45
C GLY A 250 -13.49 -0.49 -13.37
N ASP A 251 -14.71 -0.75 -12.89
CA ASP A 251 -15.37 -0.02 -11.81
C ASP A 251 -15.20 -0.68 -10.43
N GLY A 252 -14.38 -1.75 -10.32
CA GLY A 252 -14.13 -2.48 -9.09
C GLY A 252 -15.13 -3.58 -8.77
N ARG A 253 -16.16 -3.76 -9.60
CA ARG A 253 -17.08 -4.91 -9.50
C ARG A 253 -16.46 -6.15 -10.12
N PHE A 254 -17.12 -7.29 -9.91
CA PHE A 254 -16.81 -8.56 -10.56
C PHE A 254 -17.97 -9.00 -11.43
N LEU A 255 -17.68 -9.49 -12.62
CA LEU A 255 -18.63 -10.17 -13.48
C LEU A 255 -18.43 -11.69 -13.33
N MET A 256 -19.50 -12.42 -13.09
CA MET A 256 -19.54 -13.89 -13.22
C MET A 256 -20.35 -14.25 -14.47
N GLU A 257 -19.74 -15.05 -15.30
CA GLU A 257 -20.39 -15.72 -16.44
C GLU A 257 -20.52 -17.20 -16.12
N GLY A 258 -21.72 -17.74 -16.25
CA GLY A 258 -21.98 -19.15 -15.96
C GLY A 258 -22.97 -19.79 -16.89
N SER A 259 -22.97 -21.14 -16.94
CA SER A 259 -23.92 -21.93 -17.72
C SER A 259 -24.19 -23.26 -17.03
N SER A 260 -25.47 -23.59 -16.87
CA SER A 260 -25.91 -24.89 -16.38
C SER A 260 -26.53 -25.79 -17.47
N GLY A 261 -26.55 -25.30 -18.73
CA GLY A 261 -27.09 -26.02 -19.90
C GLY A 261 -27.21 -25.12 -21.11
N ALA A 262 -27.66 -25.65 -22.24
CA ALA A 262 -27.75 -24.90 -23.51
C ALA A 262 -28.69 -23.69 -23.45
N MET A 263 -29.71 -23.73 -22.58
CA MET A 263 -30.74 -22.70 -22.44
C MET A 263 -30.59 -21.92 -21.11
N TYR A 264 -29.57 -22.23 -20.31
CA TYR A 264 -29.42 -21.71 -18.96
C TYR A 264 -28.04 -21.06 -18.83
N ALA A 265 -27.97 -19.78 -19.14
CA ALA A 265 -26.79 -18.96 -18.94
C ALA A 265 -27.08 -17.91 -17.87
N HIS A 266 -26.03 -17.48 -17.18
CA HIS A 266 -26.09 -16.45 -16.15
C HIS A 266 -24.95 -15.47 -16.32
N TRP A 267 -25.25 -14.19 -16.16
CA TRP A 267 -24.30 -13.09 -16.01
C TRP A 267 -24.67 -12.35 -14.72
N ILE A 268 -23.77 -12.29 -13.79
CA ILE A 268 -24.02 -11.68 -12.48
C ILE A 268 -22.90 -10.72 -12.15
N THR A 269 -23.26 -9.48 -11.79
CA THR A 269 -22.30 -8.53 -11.27
C THR A 269 -22.31 -8.51 -9.75
N TYR A 270 -21.12 -8.42 -9.15
CA TYR A 270 -20.93 -8.46 -7.70
C TYR A 270 -20.13 -7.28 -7.22
N ASN A 271 -20.46 -6.77 -6.02
CA ASN A 271 -19.52 -6.00 -5.21
C ASN A 271 -18.72 -6.95 -4.30
N PHE A 272 -17.45 -6.65 -4.14
CA PHE A 272 -16.58 -7.29 -3.18
C PHE A 272 -16.59 -6.52 -1.85
N SER A 273 -16.65 -7.22 -0.72
CA SER A 273 -16.45 -6.63 0.60
C SER A 273 -16.02 -7.71 1.60
N GLY A 274 -14.86 -7.52 2.19
CA GLY A 274 -14.24 -8.49 3.09
C GLY A 274 -14.03 -9.83 2.40
N ALA A 275 -14.66 -10.90 2.91
CA ALA A 275 -14.53 -12.24 2.36
C ALA A 275 -15.75 -12.69 1.54
N SER A 276 -16.50 -11.77 0.97
CA SER A 276 -17.76 -12.11 0.28
C SER A 276 -18.02 -11.26 -0.97
N LEU A 277 -18.77 -11.86 -1.88
CA LEU A 277 -19.34 -11.18 -3.04
C LEU A 277 -20.84 -10.99 -2.81
N SER A 278 -21.34 -9.76 -3.02
CA SER A 278 -22.76 -9.43 -2.95
C SER A 278 -23.29 -9.11 -4.34
N VAL A 279 -24.38 -9.79 -4.74
CA VAL A 279 -25.01 -9.56 -6.05
C VAL A 279 -25.51 -8.13 -6.16
N GLN A 280 -25.20 -7.51 -7.30
CA GLN A 280 -25.70 -6.18 -7.65
C GLN A 280 -26.77 -6.28 -8.74
N GLU A 281 -26.43 -6.90 -9.84
CA GLU A 281 -27.31 -7.09 -10.98
C GLU A 281 -27.10 -8.49 -11.55
N GLN A 282 -28.15 -9.06 -12.11
CA GLN A 282 -28.04 -10.35 -12.78
C GLN A 282 -28.94 -10.41 -14.01
N ILE A 283 -28.47 -11.07 -15.04
CA ILE A 283 -29.22 -11.49 -16.20
C ILE A 283 -29.07 -12.99 -16.31
N TRP A 284 -30.16 -13.68 -16.56
CA TRP A 284 -30.10 -15.11 -16.83
C TRP A 284 -31.06 -15.48 -17.95
N THR A 285 -30.84 -16.65 -18.52
CA THR A 285 -31.72 -17.22 -19.51
C THR A 285 -32.47 -18.44 -18.93
N SER A 286 -33.69 -18.65 -19.42
CA SER A 286 -34.53 -19.78 -19.08
C SER A 286 -35.32 -20.25 -20.30
N GLU A 287 -35.73 -21.48 -20.32
CA GLU A 287 -36.66 -22.03 -21.29
C GLU A 287 -38.13 -21.76 -20.93
N GLU A 288 -38.43 -21.19 -19.78
CA GLU A 288 -39.78 -20.86 -19.33
C GLU A 288 -40.04 -19.36 -19.36
N PRO A 289 -41.24 -18.91 -19.82
CA PRO A 289 -42.30 -19.65 -20.52
C PRO A 289 -41.84 -20.08 -21.91
N HIS A 290 -42.08 -21.33 -22.23
CA HIS A 290 -41.55 -21.95 -23.43
C HIS A 290 -42.61 -21.93 -24.54
N ASP A 291 -42.39 -21.14 -25.59
CA ASP A 291 -43.03 -21.37 -26.87
C ASP A 291 -42.11 -22.29 -27.70
N MET A 292 -42.50 -23.55 -27.78
CA MET A 292 -41.75 -24.60 -28.49
C MET A 292 -41.43 -24.24 -29.97
N ALA A 293 -42.02 -23.19 -30.50
CA ALA A 293 -41.82 -22.79 -31.91
C ALA A 293 -40.50 -22.03 -32.13
N ASP A 294 -39.97 -21.32 -31.13
CA ASP A 294 -38.84 -20.41 -31.39
C ASP A 294 -37.48 -20.91 -30.87
N PHE A 295 -37.41 -21.91 -30.02
CA PHE A 295 -36.16 -22.44 -29.38
C PHE A 295 -35.19 -21.38 -28.85
N ALA A 296 -35.65 -20.15 -28.64
CA ALA A 296 -34.87 -19.07 -28.11
C ALA A 296 -35.03 -19.00 -26.59
N PRO A 297 -33.95 -18.83 -25.79
CA PRO A 297 -34.07 -18.65 -24.36
C PRO A 297 -34.74 -17.30 -24.08
N TYR A 298 -35.54 -17.27 -23.01
CA TYR A 298 -36.05 -16.03 -22.44
C TYR A 298 -35.04 -15.43 -21.50
N TYR A 299 -34.89 -14.10 -21.54
CA TYR A 299 -33.99 -13.35 -20.66
C TYR A 299 -34.77 -12.72 -19.52
N TYR A 300 -34.17 -12.73 -18.33
CA TYR A 300 -34.66 -12.14 -17.11
C TYR A 300 -33.61 -11.25 -16.47
N TYR A 301 -34.03 -10.21 -15.78
CA TYR A 301 -33.17 -9.29 -15.08
C TYR A 301 -33.62 -9.09 -13.62
N ALA A 302 -32.69 -8.99 -12.69
CA ALA A 302 -32.95 -8.59 -11.32
C ALA A 302 -31.75 -7.82 -10.73
N THR A 303 -32.03 -6.95 -9.74
CA THR A 303 -31.00 -6.20 -8.98
C THR A 303 -30.54 -6.92 -7.70
N ALA A 304 -30.98 -8.13 -7.46
CA ALA A 304 -30.58 -9.00 -6.34
C ALA A 304 -30.97 -10.43 -6.69
N PHE A 305 -30.78 -11.37 -5.75
CA PHE A 305 -31.39 -12.68 -5.88
C PHE A 305 -32.91 -12.57 -5.70
N GLY A 306 -33.68 -13.07 -6.66
CA GLY A 306 -35.13 -13.02 -6.62
C GLY A 306 -35.78 -13.37 -7.95
N GLU A 307 -37.12 -13.23 -8.01
CA GLU A 307 -37.88 -13.33 -9.25
C GLU A 307 -37.49 -12.15 -10.12
N GLY A 308 -37.02 -12.42 -11.36
CA GLY A 308 -36.60 -11.38 -12.29
C GLY A 308 -37.73 -10.90 -13.16
N ASP A 309 -37.61 -9.70 -13.66
CA ASP A 309 -38.47 -9.16 -14.68
C ASP A 309 -38.05 -9.68 -16.05
N PRO A 310 -39.00 -10.02 -16.95
CA PRO A 310 -38.69 -10.39 -18.33
C PRO A 310 -37.92 -9.27 -19.03
N LEU A 311 -36.88 -9.63 -19.77
CA LEU A 311 -36.01 -8.70 -20.50
C LEU A 311 -36.00 -9.03 -21.99
N VAL A 312 -36.15 -8.04 -22.85
CA VAL A 312 -36.06 -8.26 -24.29
C VAL A 312 -34.61 -8.52 -24.71
N TYR A 313 -34.45 -9.38 -25.74
CA TYR A 313 -33.11 -9.83 -26.20
C TYR A 313 -32.13 -8.67 -26.46
N ASP A 314 -32.57 -7.62 -27.18
CA ASP A 314 -31.69 -6.50 -27.54
C ASP A 314 -31.20 -5.71 -26.33
N GLU A 315 -32.00 -5.64 -25.27
CA GLU A 315 -31.63 -4.97 -24.03
C GLU A 315 -30.70 -5.86 -23.20
N ALA A 316 -31.01 -7.15 -23.08
CA ALA A 316 -30.14 -8.12 -22.44
C ALA A 316 -28.76 -8.16 -23.10
N SER A 317 -28.70 -8.30 -24.42
CA SER A 317 -27.45 -8.34 -25.18
C SER A 317 -26.61 -7.06 -24.98
N ARG A 318 -27.24 -5.87 -25.06
CA ARG A 318 -26.52 -4.60 -24.81
C ARG A 318 -25.96 -4.50 -23.40
N THR A 319 -26.72 -4.94 -22.41
CA THR A 319 -26.28 -4.89 -21.02
C THR A 319 -25.13 -5.84 -20.77
N ILE A 320 -25.23 -7.09 -21.23
CA ILE A 320 -24.15 -8.09 -21.15
C ILE A 320 -22.90 -7.58 -21.88
N ASP A 321 -23.03 -7.12 -23.14
CA ASP A 321 -21.93 -6.55 -23.90
C ASP A 321 -21.22 -5.40 -23.17
N ASN A 322 -21.96 -4.55 -22.45
CA ASN A 322 -21.38 -3.46 -21.67
C ASN A 322 -20.61 -3.97 -20.47
N TRP A 323 -21.10 -5.00 -19.79
CA TRP A 323 -20.38 -5.64 -18.69
C TRP A 323 -19.08 -6.30 -19.20
N GLU A 324 -19.16 -7.07 -20.28
CA GLU A 324 -17.98 -7.75 -20.87
C GLU A 324 -16.92 -6.77 -21.36
N ARG A 325 -17.34 -5.64 -21.98
CA ARG A 325 -16.41 -4.57 -22.40
C ARG A 325 -15.75 -3.84 -21.22
N SER A 326 -16.33 -3.88 -20.04
CA SER A 326 -15.75 -3.27 -18.83
C SER A 326 -14.77 -4.19 -18.12
N VAL A 327 -14.60 -5.44 -18.58
CA VAL A 327 -13.62 -6.38 -18.03
C VAL A 327 -12.20 -5.84 -18.24
N ILE A 328 -11.42 -5.85 -17.16
CA ILE A 328 -10.02 -5.46 -17.15
C ILE A 328 -9.16 -6.62 -16.63
N LEU A 329 -7.89 -6.58 -16.99
CA LEU A 329 -6.89 -7.45 -16.40
C LEU A 329 -5.89 -6.59 -15.62
N PRO A 330 -5.69 -6.84 -14.33
CA PRO A 330 -4.62 -6.21 -13.58
C PRO A 330 -3.25 -6.72 -14.07
N SER A 331 -2.18 -5.95 -13.80
CA SER A 331 -0.83 -6.42 -14.08
C SER A 331 -0.50 -7.64 -13.23
N LEU A 332 -0.10 -8.74 -13.88
CA LEU A 332 0.15 -10.02 -13.23
C LEU A 332 1.64 -10.33 -13.12
N THR A 333 2.04 -10.90 -12.00
CA THR A 333 3.33 -11.57 -11.80
C THR A 333 3.17 -13.03 -12.20
N ALA A 334 3.97 -13.52 -13.15
CA ALA A 334 3.87 -14.89 -13.64
C ALA A 334 4.17 -15.93 -12.55
N ILE A 335 3.38 -17.00 -12.52
CA ILE A 335 3.65 -18.22 -11.75
C ILE A 335 4.24 -19.26 -12.72
N SER A 336 5.55 -19.38 -12.69
CA SER A 336 6.32 -20.32 -13.52
C SER A 336 6.60 -21.63 -12.81
#